data_b166e46121153a1f3ccfd31554c43a23
#
_entry.id   b166e46121153a1f3ccfd31554c43a23
#
_cell.length_a   1.000
_cell.length_b   1.000
_cell.length_c   1.000
_cell.angle_alpha   90.00
_cell.angle_beta   90.00
_cell.angle_gamma   90.00
#
_symmetry.space_group_name_H-M   'P 1'
#
loop_
_entity.id
_entity.type
_entity.pdbx_description
1 polymer ?
#
loop_
_entity_poly.entity_id
_entity_poly.type
_entity_poly.pdbx_seq_one_letter_code
_entity_poly.pdbx_strand_id
1 'polypeptide(L)'
;MATTYQHQQVIAIVTTLNKRFNIAIRPEEFNREEYSASSLRDMLIQRVNDELSGEWTTEKAMAVLRGASPSQLMSFSEISPDMALEKLLPAGDRRKLVREWSDKSGLELDILRPARLPQGILIFIVFAAIPLGIGMDWFLSAMLIALSLAALWLLSKTASHLKFVTFEEMAEAIAWQYYLKQQKGKAGHTSEGVEAAVRELIP
;
A
#
# COMPACT_ATOMS: atom_id res chain seq x y z
N MET A 1 22.72 -29.48 -11.63
CA MET A 1 21.47 -29.18 -12.37
C MET A 1 21.20 -27.68 -12.18
N ALA A 2 21.03 -26.92 -13.25
CA ALA A 2 20.71 -25.50 -13.12
C ALA A 2 19.23 -25.39 -12.71
N THR A 3 18.98 -24.76 -11.57
CA THR A 3 17.61 -24.50 -11.10
C THR A 3 16.99 -23.42 -11.98
N THR A 4 15.84 -23.73 -12.59
CA THR A 4 15.06 -22.79 -13.42
C THR A 4 13.83 -22.33 -12.65
N TYR A 5 13.48 -21.05 -12.78
CA TYR A 5 12.32 -20.45 -12.13
C TYR A 5 11.27 -20.10 -13.17
N GLN A 6 10.06 -20.58 -12.94
CA GLN A 6 8.90 -20.25 -13.78
C GLN A 6 8.34 -18.86 -13.42
N HIS A 7 7.66 -18.24 -14.35
CA HIS A 7 7.11 -16.89 -14.20
C HIS A 7 6.29 -16.67 -12.90
N GLN A 8 5.46 -17.63 -12.49
CA GLN A 8 4.69 -17.53 -11.24
C GLN A 8 5.58 -17.51 -9.98
N GLN A 9 6.68 -18.24 -9.98
CA GLN A 9 7.65 -18.23 -8.87
C GLN A 9 8.38 -16.88 -8.80
N VAL A 10 8.71 -16.31 -9.96
CA VAL A 10 9.34 -14.98 -10.04
C VAL A 10 8.41 -13.90 -9.49
N ILE A 11 7.11 -13.95 -9.81
CA ILE A 11 6.10 -13.02 -9.25
C ILE A 11 6.08 -13.11 -7.72
N ALA A 12 6.10 -14.31 -7.16
CA ALA A 12 6.09 -14.50 -5.70
C ALA A 12 7.37 -13.93 -5.04
N ILE A 13 8.53 -14.15 -5.67
CA ILE A 13 9.83 -13.62 -5.21
C ILE A 13 9.82 -12.09 -5.26
N VAL A 14 9.41 -11.49 -6.38
CA VAL A 14 9.31 -10.03 -6.55
C VAL A 14 8.36 -9.43 -5.51
N THR A 15 7.21 -10.05 -5.29
CA THR A 15 6.24 -9.60 -4.28
C THR A 15 6.84 -9.63 -2.86
N THR A 16 7.63 -10.65 -2.55
CA THR A 16 8.31 -10.78 -1.25
C THR A 16 9.39 -9.70 -1.09
N LEU A 17 10.19 -9.44 -2.13
CA LEU A 17 11.20 -8.38 -2.13
C LEU A 17 10.56 -7.00 -2.01
N ASN A 18 9.47 -6.74 -2.74
CA ASN A 18 8.73 -5.48 -2.65
C ASN A 18 8.27 -5.21 -1.22
N LYS A 19 7.72 -6.22 -0.52
CA LYS A 19 7.31 -6.11 0.88
C LYS A 19 8.50 -5.92 1.83
N ARG A 20 9.58 -6.67 1.63
CA ARG A 20 10.77 -6.63 2.50
C ARG A 20 11.52 -5.29 2.43
N PHE A 21 11.66 -4.75 1.23
CA PHE A 21 12.43 -3.52 0.98
C PHE A 21 11.57 -2.27 0.79
N ASN A 22 10.25 -2.38 0.83
CA ASN A 22 9.32 -1.28 0.55
C ASN A 22 9.56 -0.61 -0.82
N ILE A 23 9.78 -1.41 -1.84
CA ILE A 23 10.00 -0.99 -3.23
C ILE A 23 8.82 -1.44 -4.11
N ALA A 24 8.78 -0.98 -5.35
CA ALA A 24 7.72 -1.30 -6.29
C ALA A 24 8.30 -1.79 -7.64
N ILE A 25 8.95 -2.95 -7.60
CA ILE A 25 9.36 -3.65 -8.82
C ILE A 25 8.10 -4.28 -9.44
N ARG A 26 7.90 -4.07 -10.73
CA ARG A 26 6.77 -4.62 -11.48
C ARG A 26 7.07 -6.05 -11.89
N PRO A 27 6.20 -7.03 -11.54
CA PRO A 27 6.39 -8.41 -11.98
C PRO A 27 6.39 -8.57 -13.51
N GLU A 28 5.69 -7.68 -14.25
CA GLU A 28 5.61 -7.70 -15.71
C GLU A 28 6.97 -7.43 -16.39
N GLU A 29 7.93 -6.84 -15.69
CA GLU A 29 9.29 -6.64 -16.19
C GLU A 29 10.02 -7.99 -16.36
N PHE A 30 9.53 -9.04 -15.68
CA PHE A 30 10.02 -10.41 -15.73
C PHE A 30 9.08 -11.28 -16.59
N ASN A 31 9.06 -11.01 -17.89
CA ASN A 31 8.10 -11.61 -18.83
C ASN A 31 8.60 -12.88 -19.56
N ARG A 32 9.77 -13.42 -19.19
CA ARG A 32 10.27 -14.67 -19.76
C ARG A 32 9.56 -15.86 -19.10
N GLU A 33 9.38 -16.92 -19.89
CA GLU A 33 8.76 -18.15 -19.38
C GLU A 33 9.62 -18.84 -18.31
N GLU A 34 10.96 -18.80 -18.47
CA GLU A 34 11.92 -19.40 -17.56
C GLU A 34 13.14 -18.50 -17.34
N TYR A 35 13.68 -18.55 -16.13
CA TYR A 35 14.90 -17.87 -15.72
C TYR A 35 15.86 -18.84 -15.07
N SER A 36 17.15 -18.77 -15.42
CA SER A 36 18.18 -19.45 -14.63
C SER A 36 18.37 -18.75 -13.27
N ALA A 37 18.66 -19.52 -12.21
CA ALA A 37 18.84 -18.99 -10.86
C ALA A 37 19.87 -17.82 -10.80
N SER A 38 21.01 -17.97 -11.50
CA SER A 38 22.05 -16.94 -11.54
C SER A 38 21.56 -15.65 -12.22
N SER A 39 20.97 -15.78 -13.42
CA SER A 39 20.48 -14.61 -14.17
C SER A 39 19.37 -13.87 -13.43
N LEU A 40 18.44 -14.62 -12.83
CA LEU A 40 17.36 -14.04 -12.05
C LEU A 40 17.88 -13.31 -10.80
N ARG A 41 18.85 -13.91 -10.11
CA ARG A 41 19.50 -13.32 -8.94
C ARG A 41 20.15 -11.99 -9.28
N ASP A 42 21.00 -11.96 -10.31
CA ASP A 42 21.73 -10.75 -10.71
C ASP A 42 20.79 -9.64 -11.15
N MET A 43 19.74 -9.96 -11.93
CA MET A 43 18.71 -9.01 -12.33
C MET A 43 17.95 -8.45 -11.13
N LEU A 44 17.58 -9.29 -10.16
CA LEU A 44 16.84 -8.84 -8.98
C LEU A 44 17.71 -7.98 -8.06
N ILE A 45 18.98 -8.36 -7.83
CA ILE A 45 19.90 -7.54 -7.03
C ILE A 45 20.07 -6.17 -7.67
N GLN A 46 20.35 -6.12 -8.97
CA GLN A 46 20.48 -4.84 -9.68
C GLN A 46 19.19 -4.03 -9.56
N ARG A 47 18.03 -4.65 -9.83
CA ARG A 47 16.74 -3.94 -9.82
C ARG A 47 16.34 -3.43 -8.44
N VAL A 48 16.59 -4.21 -7.37
CA VAL A 48 16.36 -3.78 -6.00
C VAL A 48 17.27 -2.60 -5.63
N ASN A 49 18.56 -2.66 -6.00
CA ASN A 49 19.48 -1.56 -5.75
C ASN A 49 19.10 -0.28 -6.52
N ASP A 50 18.68 -0.39 -7.77
CA ASP A 50 18.20 0.72 -8.59
C ASP A 50 16.94 1.35 -7.95
N GLU A 51 15.99 0.54 -7.48
CA GLU A 51 14.81 1.04 -6.80
C GLU A 51 15.12 1.69 -5.44
N LEU A 52 16.06 1.14 -4.68
CA LEU A 52 16.50 1.72 -3.41
C LEU A 52 17.29 3.01 -3.58
N SER A 53 18.05 3.15 -4.67
CA SER A 53 18.79 4.38 -5.00
C SER A 53 17.93 5.46 -5.63
N GLY A 54 16.85 5.09 -6.30
CA GLY A 54 15.93 6.01 -6.96
C GLY A 54 15.10 6.83 -5.97
N GLU A 55 14.75 8.06 -6.34
CA GLU A 55 13.80 8.87 -5.59
C GLU A 55 12.37 8.53 -5.96
N TRP A 56 11.48 8.48 -4.96
CA TRP A 56 10.06 8.39 -5.19
C TRP A 56 9.49 9.75 -5.57
N THR A 57 9.16 9.91 -6.84
CA THR A 57 8.49 11.09 -7.38
C THR A 57 7.01 10.82 -7.64
N THR A 58 6.21 11.88 -7.74
CA THR A 58 4.79 11.78 -8.12
C THR A 58 4.61 11.10 -9.47
N GLU A 59 5.49 11.38 -10.43
CA GLU A 59 5.48 10.75 -11.75
C GLU A 59 5.72 9.24 -11.68
N LYS A 60 6.67 8.81 -10.85
CA LYS A 60 6.94 7.39 -10.60
C LYS A 60 5.75 6.71 -9.95
N ALA A 61 5.15 7.33 -8.94
CA ALA A 61 3.94 6.83 -8.29
C ALA A 61 2.78 6.71 -9.29
N MET A 62 2.54 7.74 -10.12
CA MET A 62 1.51 7.70 -11.17
C MET A 62 1.77 6.57 -12.18
N ALA A 63 3.02 6.38 -12.61
CA ALA A 63 3.38 5.33 -13.56
C ALA A 63 3.10 3.92 -12.99
N VAL A 64 3.49 3.68 -11.73
CA VAL A 64 3.21 2.40 -11.03
C VAL A 64 1.71 2.17 -10.87
N LEU A 65 0.98 3.18 -10.41
CA LEU A 65 -0.47 3.08 -10.20
C LEU A 65 -1.23 2.85 -11.51
N ARG A 66 -0.86 3.53 -12.59
CA ARG A 66 -1.46 3.30 -13.90
C ARG A 66 -1.20 1.88 -14.40
N GLY A 67 0.05 1.41 -14.30
CA GLY A 67 0.42 0.06 -14.74
C GLY A 67 -0.27 -1.06 -13.96
N ALA A 68 -0.60 -0.82 -12.70
CA ALA A 68 -1.28 -1.76 -11.84
C ALA A 68 -2.81 -1.58 -11.80
N SER A 69 -3.38 -0.70 -12.64
CA SER A 69 -4.82 -0.43 -12.65
C SER A 69 -5.62 -1.73 -12.79
N PRO A 70 -6.69 -1.92 -11.98
CA PRO A 70 -7.57 -3.07 -12.13
C PRO A 70 -8.15 -3.15 -13.55
N SER A 71 -8.18 -4.35 -14.13
CA SER A 71 -8.62 -4.56 -15.52
C SER A 71 -10.08 -4.19 -15.81
N GLN A 72 -10.87 -3.97 -14.77
CA GLN A 72 -12.27 -3.51 -14.85
C GLN A 72 -12.38 -1.98 -14.94
N LEU A 73 -11.30 -1.26 -14.70
CA LEU A 73 -11.20 0.17 -14.86
C LEU A 73 -10.74 0.52 -16.28
N MET A 74 -10.59 1.79 -16.55
CA MET A 74 -10.17 2.31 -17.87
C MET A 74 -8.78 1.77 -18.28
N SER A 75 -8.52 1.77 -19.58
CA SER A 75 -7.20 1.44 -20.11
C SER A 75 -6.12 2.41 -19.59
N PHE A 76 -4.89 1.93 -19.50
CA PHE A 76 -3.72 2.67 -18.99
C PHE A 76 -3.59 4.10 -19.57
N SER A 77 -3.92 4.27 -20.85
CA SER A 77 -3.82 5.55 -21.58
C SER A 77 -4.91 6.57 -21.21
N GLU A 78 -5.98 6.14 -20.54
CA GLU A 78 -7.15 6.99 -20.25
C GLU A 78 -7.11 7.62 -18.85
N ILE A 79 -6.19 7.18 -17.96
CA ILE A 79 -6.08 7.74 -16.62
C ILE A 79 -5.27 9.05 -16.67
N SER A 80 -5.99 10.17 -16.71
CA SER A 80 -5.40 11.51 -16.59
C SER A 80 -5.06 11.86 -15.13
N PRO A 81 -4.02 12.69 -14.87
CA PRO A 81 -3.71 13.20 -13.54
C PRO A 81 -4.90 13.87 -12.86
N ASP A 82 -5.65 14.69 -13.59
CA ASP A 82 -6.81 15.44 -13.09
C ASP A 82 -8.06 14.58 -12.92
N MET A 83 -7.99 13.28 -13.25
CA MET A 83 -9.17 12.43 -13.19
C MET A 83 -9.66 12.28 -11.76
N ALA A 84 -10.97 12.50 -11.56
CA ALA A 84 -11.59 12.31 -10.27
C ALA A 84 -11.53 10.82 -9.85
N LEU A 85 -11.00 10.54 -8.67
CA LEU A 85 -10.91 9.18 -8.12
C LEU A 85 -12.27 8.50 -7.97
N GLU A 86 -13.34 9.27 -7.85
CA GLU A 86 -14.69 8.74 -7.77
C GLU A 86 -15.14 8.04 -9.07
N LYS A 87 -14.61 8.47 -10.23
CA LYS A 87 -14.83 7.80 -11.51
C LYS A 87 -14.06 6.49 -11.61
N LEU A 88 -12.83 6.46 -11.06
CA LEU A 88 -11.99 5.26 -11.03
C LEU A 88 -12.47 4.25 -9.97
N LEU A 89 -13.00 4.74 -8.86
CA LEU A 89 -13.37 3.93 -7.71
C LEU A 89 -14.83 4.19 -7.32
N PRO A 90 -15.80 3.61 -8.05
CA PRO A 90 -17.22 3.77 -7.75
C PRO A 90 -17.56 3.24 -6.35
N ALA A 91 -18.52 3.87 -5.68
CA ALA A 91 -18.81 3.65 -4.26
C ALA A 91 -19.11 2.18 -3.90
N GLY A 92 -19.81 1.44 -4.79
CA GLY A 92 -20.21 0.04 -4.56
C GLY A 92 -19.04 -0.93 -4.43
N ASP A 93 -18.04 -0.81 -5.31
CA ASP A 93 -16.93 -1.76 -5.42
C ASP A 93 -15.59 -1.19 -4.91
N ARG A 94 -15.62 0.02 -4.38
CA ARG A 94 -14.43 0.81 -4.02
C ARG A 94 -13.39 0.05 -3.20
N ARG A 95 -13.81 -0.68 -2.18
CA ARG A 95 -12.89 -1.45 -1.34
C ARG A 95 -12.24 -2.61 -2.07
N LYS A 96 -13.03 -3.32 -2.87
CA LYS A 96 -12.55 -4.43 -3.67
C LYS A 96 -11.50 -3.94 -4.67
N LEU A 97 -11.83 -2.86 -5.37
CA LEU A 97 -10.94 -2.23 -6.35
C LEU A 97 -9.66 -1.69 -5.73
N VAL A 98 -9.74 -1.03 -4.57
CA VAL A 98 -8.55 -0.54 -3.84
C VAL A 98 -7.67 -1.69 -3.39
N ARG A 99 -8.25 -2.79 -2.89
CA ARG A 99 -7.48 -3.97 -2.52
C ARG A 99 -6.79 -4.60 -3.73
N GLU A 100 -7.52 -4.81 -4.83
CA GLU A 100 -6.97 -5.33 -6.07
C GLU A 100 -5.85 -4.44 -6.61
N TRP A 101 -6.04 -3.12 -6.55
CA TRP A 101 -5.04 -2.15 -6.96
C TRP A 101 -3.81 -2.18 -6.07
N SER A 102 -4.00 -2.28 -4.75
CA SER A 102 -2.90 -2.45 -3.78
C SER A 102 -2.11 -3.74 -4.04
N ASP A 103 -2.82 -4.86 -4.26
CA ASP A 103 -2.19 -6.16 -4.51
C ASP A 103 -1.40 -6.17 -5.83
N LYS A 104 -1.94 -5.57 -6.90
CA LYS A 104 -1.27 -5.47 -8.21
C LYS A 104 -0.10 -4.50 -8.21
N SER A 105 -0.24 -3.34 -7.56
CA SER A 105 0.84 -2.34 -7.50
C SER A 105 1.95 -2.71 -6.51
N GLY A 106 1.69 -3.61 -5.58
CA GLY A 106 2.56 -3.87 -4.44
C GLY A 106 2.64 -2.71 -3.45
N LEU A 107 1.81 -1.67 -3.63
CA LEU A 107 1.77 -0.48 -2.79
C LEU A 107 0.67 -0.60 -1.75
N GLU A 108 0.94 -0.14 -0.54
CA GLU A 108 -0.06 -0.03 0.52
C GLU A 108 -0.92 1.22 0.29
N LEU A 109 -2.11 1.03 -0.28
CA LEU A 109 -3.01 2.13 -0.65
C LEU A 109 -3.95 2.48 0.50
N ASP A 110 -3.52 3.37 1.39
CA ASP A 110 -4.36 3.94 2.46
C ASP A 110 -5.15 5.16 1.95
N ILE A 111 -6.04 4.94 0.98
CA ILE A 111 -6.82 5.99 0.30
C ILE A 111 -8.27 6.09 0.77
N LEU A 112 -8.70 5.20 1.66
CA LEU A 112 -10.06 5.18 2.18
C LEU A 112 -10.11 5.74 3.60
N ARG A 113 -11.19 6.46 3.91
CA ARG A 113 -11.48 6.98 5.26
C ARG A 113 -12.90 6.59 5.69
N PRO A 114 -13.15 6.44 7.00
CA PRO A 114 -14.50 6.27 7.51
C PRO A 114 -15.34 7.55 7.32
N ALA A 115 -16.65 7.41 7.39
CA ALA A 115 -17.55 8.55 7.34
C ALA A 115 -17.26 9.51 8.52
N ARG A 116 -17.17 10.82 8.23
CA ARG A 116 -16.79 11.83 9.22
C ARG A 116 -17.82 11.98 10.35
N LEU A 117 -19.11 11.94 10.03
CA LEU A 117 -20.19 12.16 11.00
C LEU A 117 -20.21 11.11 12.12
N PRO A 118 -20.28 9.78 11.85
CA PRO A 118 -20.26 8.80 12.92
C PRO A 118 -18.95 8.80 13.71
N GLN A 119 -17.82 9.09 13.05
CA GLN A 119 -16.54 9.23 13.75
C GLN A 119 -16.53 10.40 14.74
N GLY A 120 -17.05 11.57 14.33
CA GLY A 120 -17.14 12.74 15.19
C GLY A 120 -18.03 12.50 16.42
N ILE A 121 -19.17 11.85 16.24
CA ILE A 121 -20.09 11.50 17.33
C ILE A 121 -19.40 10.55 18.34
N LEU A 122 -18.71 9.52 17.86
CA LEU A 122 -18.03 8.57 18.75
C LEU A 122 -16.89 9.23 19.53
N ILE A 123 -16.12 10.11 18.91
CA ILE A 123 -15.08 10.90 19.59
C ILE A 123 -15.71 11.78 20.67
N PHE A 124 -16.82 12.46 20.35
CA PHE A 124 -17.55 13.25 21.34
C PHE A 124 -18.04 12.44 22.52
N ILE A 125 -18.56 11.22 22.31
CA ILE A 125 -18.97 10.30 23.39
C ILE A 125 -17.78 9.94 24.29
N VAL A 126 -16.60 9.66 23.73
CA VAL A 126 -15.38 9.39 24.52
C VAL A 126 -15.03 10.57 25.43
N PHE A 127 -15.02 11.79 24.87
CA PHE A 127 -14.74 12.98 25.68
C PHE A 127 -15.79 13.31 26.73
N ALA A 128 -17.08 13.07 26.43
CA ALA A 128 -18.17 13.27 27.37
C ALA A 128 -18.19 12.21 28.50
N ALA A 129 -17.70 11.01 28.24
CA ALA A 129 -17.64 9.94 29.23
C ALA A 129 -16.61 10.23 30.36
N ILE A 130 -15.55 10.99 30.10
CA ILE A 130 -14.51 11.29 31.09
C ILE A 130 -15.06 12.04 32.31
N PRO A 131 -15.74 13.21 32.18
CA PRO A 131 -16.30 13.91 33.32
C PRO A 131 -17.43 13.15 34.03
N LEU A 132 -18.19 12.32 33.31
CA LEU A 132 -19.22 11.46 33.89
C LEU A 132 -18.61 10.42 34.86
N GLY A 133 -17.45 9.89 34.53
CA GLY A 133 -16.75 8.92 35.41
C GLY A 133 -16.23 9.55 36.72
N ILE A 134 -15.93 10.84 36.72
CA ILE A 134 -15.49 11.57 37.93
C ILE A 134 -16.68 11.88 38.86
N GLY A 135 -17.88 12.08 38.28
CA GLY A 135 -19.04 12.53 39.04
C GLY A 135 -20.07 11.45 39.45
N MET A 136 -20.10 10.31 38.77
CA MET A 136 -21.16 9.31 38.97
C MET A 136 -20.65 7.89 39.18
N ASP A 137 -20.27 7.21 38.12
CA ASP A 137 -19.86 5.80 38.13
C ASP A 137 -18.73 5.55 37.14
N TRP A 138 -17.56 5.26 37.72
CA TRP A 138 -16.37 4.99 36.93
C TRP A 138 -16.50 3.77 35.98
N PHE A 139 -17.29 2.76 36.40
CA PHE A 139 -17.51 1.54 35.65
C PHE A 139 -18.32 1.82 34.37
N LEU A 140 -19.40 2.60 34.47
CA LEU A 140 -20.19 3.05 33.31
C LEU A 140 -19.36 3.89 32.33
N SER A 141 -18.54 4.78 32.84
CA SER A 141 -17.63 5.57 32.03
C SER A 141 -16.63 4.72 31.26
N ALA A 142 -15.98 3.79 31.94
CA ALA A 142 -15.03 2.86 31.31
C ALA A 142 -15.69 1.99 30.23
N MET A 143 -16.92 1.53 30.47
CA MET A 143 -17.69 0.75 29.50
C MET A 143 -18.04 1.59 28.26
N LEU A 144 -18.47 2.83 28.42
CA LEU A 144 -18.77 3.73 27.31
C LEU A 144 -17.54 4.04 26.45
N ILE A 145 -16.39 4.27 27.10
CA ILE A 145 -15.12 4.51 26.38
C ILE A 145 -14.73 3.24 25.61
N ALA A 146 -14.76 2.07 26.22
CA ALA A 146 -14.41 0.81 25.55
C ALA A 146 -15.31 0.52 24.35
N LEU A 147 -16.62 0.75 24.48
CA LEU A 147 -17.61 0.53 23.43
C LEU A 147 -17.41 1.53 22.27
N SER A 148 -17.10 2.80 22.58
CA SER A 148 -16.81 3.82 21.60
C SER A 148 -15.50 3.54 20.82
N LEU A 149 -14.46 3.06 21.49
CA LEU A 149 -13.21 2.65 20.86
C LEU A 149 -13.41 1.43 19.94
N ALA A 150 -14.19 0.45 20.38
CA ALA A 150 -14.56 -0.72 19.57
C ALA A 150 -15.36 -0.30 18.32
N ALA A 151 -16.30 0.63 18.46
CA ALA A 151 -17.08 1.17 17.35
C ALA A 151 -16.21 1.98 16.38
N LEU A 152 -15.26 2.79 16.86
CA LEU A 152 -14.28 3.49 16.04
C LEU A 152 -13.41 2.52 15.24
N TRP A 153 -12.96 1.44 15.87
CA TRP A 153 -12.20 0.39 15.22
C TRP A 153 -13.01 -0.32 14.11
N LEU A 154 -14.28 -0.65 14.37
CA LEU A 154 -15.19 -1.20 13.36
C LEU A 154 -15.42 -0.22 12.21
N LEU A 155 -15.63 1.06 12.50
CA LEU A 155 -15.79 2.11 11.48
C LEU A 155 -14.54 2.25 10.61
N SER A 156 -13.35 2.12 11.18
CA SER A 156 -12.11 2.16 10.37
C SER A 156 -12.05 1.01 9.37
N LYS A 157 -12.52 -0.18 9.75
CA LYS A 157 -12.63 -1.33 8.84
C LYS A 157 -13.74 -1.16 7.77
N THR A 158 -14.73 -0.32 8.02
CA THR A 158 -15.82 -0.04 7.07
C THR A 158 -15.59 1.21 6.23
N ALA A 159 -14.38 1.76 6.23
CA ALA A 159 -14.01 2.93 5.45
C ALA A 159 -14.35 2.78 3.96
N SER A 160 -15.13 3.72 3.41
CA SER A 160 -15.58 3.72 2.01
C SER A 160 -15.48 5.09 1.33
N HIS A 161 -15.16 6.14 2.09
CA HIS A 161 -14.97 7.48 1.54
C HIS A 161 -13.55 7.67 1.05
N LEU A 162 -13.38 8.35 -0.08
CA LEU A 162 -12.07 8.68 -0.62
C LEU A 162 -11.41 9.78 0.23
N LYS A 163 -10.10 9.65 0.46
CA LYS A 163 -9.27 10.70 1.09
C LYS A 163 -8.91 11.81 0.12
N PHE A 164 -8.74 11.46 -1.15
CA PHE A 164 -8.28 12.32 -2.23
C PHE A 164 -9.38 12.53 -3.27
N VAL A 165 -9.33 13.64 -3.98
CA VAL A 165 -10.29 13.99 -5.03
C VAL A 165 -9.80 13.55 -6.39
N THR A 166 -8.52 13.78 -6.69
CA THR A 166 -7.91 13.47 -7.99
C THR A 166 -6.92 12.32 -7.90
N PHE A 167 -6.59 11.74 -9.06
CA PHE A 167 -5.56 10.73 -9.18
C PHE A 167 -4.17 11.27 -8.83
N GLU A 168 -3.89 12.53 -9.20
CA GLU A 168 -2.63 13.20 -8.90
C GLU A 168 -2.42 13.40 -7.40
N GLU A 169 -3.43 13.91 -6.67
CA GLU A 169 -3.37 14.04 -5.21
C GLU A 169 -3.07 12.71 -4.51
N MET A 170 -3.69 11.64 -5.00
CA MET A 170 -3.42 10.30 -4.49
C MET A 170 -1.98 9.87 -4.78
N ALA A 171 -1.49 10.09 -5.99
CA ALA A 171 -0.14 9.72 -6.39
C ALA A 171 0.92 10.51 -5.62
N GLU A 172 0.69 11.80 -5.38
CA GLU A 172 1.56 12.66 -4.57
C GLU A 172 1.66 12.16 -3.13
N ALA A 173 0.51 11.87 -2.51
CA ALA A 173 0.49 11.35 -1.14
C ALA A 173 1.21 10.00 -1.02
N ILE A 174 1.07 9.12 -2.01
CA ILE A 174 1.76 7.83 -2.06
C ILE A 174 3.26 8.04 -2.28
N ALA A 175 3.66 8.92 -3.22
CA ALA A 175 5.06 9.25 -3.45
C ALA A 175 5.74 9.75 -2.17
N TRP A 176 5.09 10.66 -1.43
CA TRP A 176 5.56 11.17 -0.16
C TRP A 176 5.68 10.08 0.92
N GLN A 177 4.68 9.22 1.04
CA GLN A 177 4.68 8.11 1.99
C GLN A 177 5.85 7.15 1.73
N TYR A 178 6.09 6.79 0.47
CA TYR A 178 7.17 5.90 0.08
C TYR A 178 8.54 6.57 0.18
N TYR A 179 8.66 7.84 -0.15
CA TYR A 179 9.86 8.62 0.09
C TYR A 179 10.28 8.60 1.57
N LEU A 180 9.33 8.85 2.48
CA LEU A 180 9.61 8.78 3.92
C LEU A 180 9.97 7.36 4.39
N LYS A 181 9.29 6.33 3.88
CA LYS A 181 9.62 4.93 4.18
C LYS A 181 11.04 4.58 3.67
N GLN A 182 11.39 5.03 2.47
CA GLN A 182 12.70 4.82 1.87
C GLN A 182 13.81 5.54 2.65
N GLN A 183 13.60 6.77 3.09
CA GLN A 183 14.57 7.49 3.93
C GLN A 183 14.82 6.77 5.26
N LYS A 184 13.79 6.22 5.89
CA LYS A 184 13.92 5.38 7.08
C LYS A 184 14.62 4.05 6.79
N GLY A 185 14.37 3.46 5.61
CA GLY A 185 14.98 2.20 5.16
C GLY A 185 16.45 2.34 4.75
N LYS A 186 16.83 3.46 4.12
CA LYS A 186 18.23 3.72 3.71
C LYS A 186 19.22 3.63 4.89
N ALA A 187 18.76 3.91 6.11
CA ALA A 187 19.58 3.76 7.30
C ALA A 187 19.92 2.29 7.69
N GLY A 188 19.28 1.30 7.05
CA GLY A 188 19.41 -0.12 7.40
C GLY A 188 19.72 -1.09 6.26
N HIS A 189 19.67 -0.64 4.99
CA HIS A 189 19.88 -1.54 3.84
C HIS A 189 21.22 -1.26 3.16
N THR A 190 22.21 -2.11 3.46
CA THR A 190 23.46 -2.18 2.71
C THR A 190 23.26 -3.04 1.46
N SER A 191 24.07 -2.83 0.40
CA SER A 191 24.10 -3.69 -0.79
C SER A 191 24.28 -5.18 -0.42
N GLU A 192 25.07 -5.46 0.61
CA GLU A 192 25.25 -6.82 1.16
C GLU A 192 23.95 -7.41 1.73
N GLY A 193 23.12 -6.57 2.38
CA GLY A 193 21.83 -7.00 2.91
C GLY A 193 20.81 -7.34 1.81
N VAL A 194 20.85 -6.62 0.70
CA VAL A 194 20.03 -6.91 -0.50
C VAL A 194 20.49 -8.24 -1.11
N GLU A 195 21.79 -8.41 -1.29
CA GLU A 195 22.36 -9.64 -1.86
C GLU A 195 22.05 -10.87 -1.01
N ALA A 196 22.17 -10.75 0.32
CA ALA A 196 21.80 -11.81 1.26
C ALA A 196 20.34 -12.18 1.17
N ALA A 197 19.43 -11.20 1.10
CA ALA A 197 18.01 -11.43 1.00
C ALA A 197 17.59 -12.10 -0.33
N VAL A 198 18.22 -11.69 -1.43
CA VAL A 198 17.95 -12.32 -2.75
C VAL A 198 18.50 -13.74 -2.78
N ARG A 199 19.69 -14.00 -2.20
CA ARG A 199 20.28 -15.35 -2.09
C ARG A 199 19.44 -16.28 -1.20
N GLU A 200 18.76 -15.77 -0.18
CA GLU A 200 17.85 -16.52 0.67
C GLU A 200 16.64 -17.04 -0.14
N LEU A 201 16.14 -16.25 -1.09
CA LEU A 201 14.97 -16.59 -1.92
C LEU A 201 15.34 -17.37 -3.17
N ILE A 202 16.57 -17.24 -3.64
CA ILE A 202 17.11 -17.92 -4.84
C ILE A 202 18.46 -18.52 -4.45
N PRO A 203 18.45 -19.72 -3.86
CA PRO A 203 19.65 -20.42 -3.43
C PRO A 203 20.59 -20.85 -4.58
#